data_d617a225b1cfae39e57ca0f394831a81
#
_entry.id   d617a225b1cfae39e57ca0f394831a81
#
_cell.length_a   1.000
_cell.length_b   1.000
_cell.length_c   1.000
_cell.angle_alpha   90.00
_cell.angle_beta   90.00
_cell.angle_gamma   90.00
#
_symmetry.space_group_name_H-M   'P 1'
#
loop_
_entity.id
_entity.type
_entity.pdbx_description
1 polymer ?
#
loop_
_entity_poly.entity_id
_entity_poly.type
_entity_poly.pdbx_seq_one_letter_code
_entity_poly.pdbx_strand_id
1 'polypeptide(L)'
;MTDGLELESLRIQMKSVTADIIRLVKRRMDIAQKIGEIKNRLQIQIEDDAVEQEIQNHVQELGGQIGLDGNFIGRLLNLLLTESVRIQSDQSSKQPDKLSHMTMFMRAKRLESQGKKVIHLEVGEPDYSPPRSVKDALSKAYEKGQLRYTETQGIAGLRSEISKQFQNVEKDRVIVTPGARFAVFSAIVATVNPGEEVLIFEPAWPAYRECVDFIGAKTKVIKTSLEQAWNPEFEQIENIISKNTRMLILNYPNNPTGKIIEHRIFEKIIHLARENGIFVLSDEVYAAYSSSNFKSILEYPYDESIMVSSFSKSYAMTGFRIGYAVASKNVIDKMTQIQAMAITSVAEPIQYAALSALRDKPAVNAQRIKKRLEFMNTRLKEMPLEFRRPDGGMYFFVRLSGRTKGTIDLIENLLEKGVAVAPGVGFGKGYSNFLRISACQPIGVLQKGLDILDSVVRNR
;
A
#
# COMPACT_ATOMS: atom_id res chain seq x y z
N MET A 1 32.21 24.69 41.65
CA MET A 1 30.97 25.45 41.95
C MET A 1 30.51 26.33 40.74
N THR A 2 31.41 26.87 39.96
CA THR A 2 31.13 27.68 38.76
C THR A 2 30.37 26.91 37.66
N ASP A 3 30.82 25.70 37.32
CA ASP A 3 30.24 24.90 36.24
C ASP A 3 28.77 24.47 36.52
N GLY A 4 28.42 24.26 37.80
CA GLY A 4 27.05 23.92 38.16
C GLY A 4 26.04 25.08 37.97
N LEU A 5 26.48 26.31 38.27
CA LEU A 5 25.68 27.51 38.07
C LEU A 5 25.58 27.86 36.58
N GLU A 6 26.61 27.64 35.80
CA GLU A 6 26.61 27.84 34.35
C GLU A 6 25.68 26.84 33.68
N LEU A 7 25.72 25.54 34.06
CA LEU A 7 24.83 24.52 33.56
C LEU A 7 23.35 24.85 33.86
N GLU A 8 23.06 25.34 35.07
CA GLU A 8 21.68 25.75 35.43
C GLU A 8 21.21 26.94 34.61
N SER A 9 22.08 27.92 34.37
CA SER A 9 21.77 29.08 33.51
C SER A 9 21.48 28.64 32.08
N LEU A 10 22.26 27.73 31.48
CA LEU A 10 22.06 27.20 30.14
C LEU A 10 20.74 26.40 30.04
N ARG A 11 20.36 25.64 31.09
CA ARG A 11 19.09 24.94 31.15
C ARG A 11 17.89 25.90 31.16
N ILE A 12 18.00 27.01 31.88
CA ILE A 12 16.96 28.07 31.89
C ILE A 12 16.83 28.69 30.50
N GLN A 13 17.95 29.04 29.86
CA GLN A 13 17.96 29.58 28.50
C GLN A 13 17.33 28.58 27.51
N MET A 14 17.68 27.26 27.60
CA MET A 14 17.11 26.23 26.76
C MET A 14 15.58 26.12 26.92
N LYS A 15 15.07 26.18 28.15
CA LYS A 15 13.62 26.20 28.41
C LYS A 15 12.93 27.40 27.77
N SER A 16 13.54 28.59 27.88
CA SER A 16 13.00 29.82 27.26
C SER A 16 12.93 29.69 25.74
N VAL A 17 14.03 29.30 25.10
CA VAL A 17 14.09 29.10 23.63
C VAL A 17 13.08 28.05 23.19
N THR A 18 12.93 26.93 23.92
CA THR A 18 11.93 25.92 23.62
C THR A 18 10.51 26.47 23.66
N ALA A 19 10.21 27.31 24.66
CA ALA A 19 8.90 27.97 24.76
C ALA A 19 8.64 28.91 23.59
N ASP A 20 9.65 29.63 23.12
CA ASP A 20 9.52 30.53 21.96
C ASP A 20 9.30 29.74 20.67
N ILE A 21 9.98 28.61 20.46
CA ILE A 21 9.72 27.69 19.34
C ILE A 21 8.26 27.26 19.34
N ILE A 22 7.69 26.83 20.48
CA ILE A 22 6.29 26.39 20.57
C ILE A 22 5.32 27.55 20.26
N ARG A 23 5.62 28.79 20.70
CA ARG A 23 4.80 29.95 20.35
C ARG A 23 4.83 30.24 18.84
N LEU A 24 6.00 30.12 18.18
CA LEU A 24 6.14 30.28 16.75
C LEU A 24 5.40 29.19 15.97
N VAL A 25 5.48 27.94 16.42
CA VAL A 25 4.68 26.82 15.85
C VAL A 25 3.20 27.13 15.95
N LYS A 26 2.70 27.58 17.12
CA LYS A 26 1.28 27.97 17.28
C LYS A 26 0.89 29.07 16.30
N ARG A 27 1.69 30.15 16.20
CA ARG A 27 1.44 31.24 15.25
C ARG A 27 1.37 30.75 13.81
N ARG A 28 2.27 29.83 13.41
CA ARG A 28 2.27 29.23 12.08
C ARG A 28 0.99 28.43 11.82
N MET A 29 0.52 27.66 12.81
CA MET A 29 -0.73 26.88 12.71
C MET A 29 -1.96 27.79 12.59
N ASP A 30 -1.99 28.92 13.30
CA ASP A 30 -3.07 29.93 13.17
C ASP A 30 -3.13 30.54 11.77
N ILE A 31 -1.97 30.77 11.15
CA ILE A 31 -1.89 31.25 9.76
C ILE A 31 -2.38 30.14 8.80
N ALA A 32 -1.95 28.90 9.00
CA ALA A 32 -2.39 27.77 8.19
C ALA A 32 -3.92 27.58 8.25
N GLN A 33 -4.52 27.73 9.43
CA GLN A 33 -5.96 27.70 9.60
C GLN A 33 -6.67 28.77 8.75
N LYS A 34 -6.21 30.03 8.82
CA LYS A 34 -6.77 31.12 8.01
C LYS A 34 -6.63 30.89 6.51
N ILE A 35 -5.49 30.33 6.07
CA ILE A 35 -5.29 29.95 4.67
C ILE A 35 -6.32 28.88 4.27
N GLY A 36 -6.56 27.86 5.11
CA GLY A 36 -7.57 26.83 4.88
C GLY A 36 -8.97 27.40 4.72
N GLU A 37 -9.37 28.36 5.57
CA GLU A 37 -10.66 29.06 5.49
C GLU A 37 -10.82 29.82 4.15
N ILE A 38 -9.76 30.48 3.69
CA ILE A 38 -9.76 31.21 2.42
C ILE A 38 -9.80 30.24 1.24
N LYS A 39 -8.95 29.21 1.23
CA LYS A 39 -8.93 28.19 0.17
C LYS A 39 -10.27 27.48 0.04
N ASN A 40 -10.91 27.14 1.16
CA ASN A 40 -12.24 26.52 1.17
C ASN A 40 -13.30 27.46 0.56
N ARG A 41 -13.31 28.73 0.92
CA ARG A 41 -14.23 29.74 0.37
C ARG A 41 -14.04 29.96 -1.13
N LEU A 42 -12.79 29.89 -1.62
CA LEU A 42 -12.43 30.07 -3.03
C LEU A 42 -12.49 28.77 -3.83
N GLN A 43 -12.78 27.62 -3.20
CA GLN A 43 -12.78 26.29 -3.84
C GLN A 43 -11.41 25.92 -4.43
N ILE A 44 -10.31 26.40 -3.85
CA ILE A 44 -8.93 26.12 -4.25
C ILE A 44 -8.43 24.88 -3.49
N GLN A 45 -7.60 24.06 -4.12
CA GLN A 45 -6.98 22.90 -3.50
C GLN A 45 -6.11 23.30 -2.29
N ILE A 46 -6.14 22.48 -1.22
CA ILE A 46 -5.38 22.74 0.00
C ILE A 46 -3.88 22.57 -0.26
N GLU A 47 -3.50 21.50 -0.92
CA GLU A 47 -2.11 21.24 -1.31
C GLU A 47 -1.75 22.02 -2.58
N ASP A 48 -0.59 22.68 -2.56
CA ASP A 48 -0.04 23.45 -3.68
C ASP A 48 1.46 23.15 -3.76
N ASP A 49 1.79 22.23 -4.66
CA ASP A 49 3.16 21.71 -4.82
C ASP A 49 4.18 22.81 -5.12
N ALA A 50 3.78 23.87 -5.85
CA ALA A 50 4.68 24.96 -6.20
C ALA A 50 5.02 25.82 -4.97
N VAL A 51 4.03 26.17 -4.17
CA VAL A 51 4.21 26.94 -2.93
C VAL A 51 4.98 26.12 -1.89
N GLU A 52 4.69 24.82 -1.77
CA GLU A 52 5.41 23.94 -0.85
C GLU A 52 6.89 23.81 -1.24
N GLN A 53 7.19 23.71 -2.54
CA GLN A 53 8.56 23.65 -3.02
C GLN A 53 9.33 24.97 -2.78
N GLU A 54 8.67 26.11 -2.95
CA GLU A 54 9.25 27.43 -2.65
C GLU A 54 9.62 27.55 -1.16
N ILE A 55 8.71 27.15 -0.26
CA ILE A 55 8.95 27.14 1.18
C ILE A 55 10.13 26.20 1.52
N GLN A 56 10.17 25.02 0.91
CA GLN A 56 11.25 24.05 1.14
C GLN A 56 12.61 24.61 0.74
N ASN A 57 12.70 25.20 -0.45
CA ASN A 57 13.96 25.76 -0.95
C ASN A 57 14.43 26.89 -0.02
N HIS A 58 13.55 27.80 0.35
CA HIS A 58 13.86 28.92 1.24
C HIS A 58 14.35 28.46 2.61
N VAL A 59 13.68 27.47 3.22
CA VAL A 59 14.05 26.96 4.55
C VAL A 59 15.33 26.15 4.53
N GLN A 60 15.61 25.42 3.44
CA GLN A 60 16.90 24.71 3.27
C GLN A 60 18.06 25.68 3.12
N GLU A 61 17.90 26.74 2.35
CA GLU A 61 18.90 27.79 2.17
C GLU A 61 19.20 28.50 3.51
N LEU A 62 18.16 28.94 4.21
CA LEU A 62 18.29 29.59 5.52
C LEU A 62 18.98 28.66 6.53
N GLY A 63 18.59 27.39 6.57
CA GLY A 63 19.20 26.42 7.46
C GLY A 63 20.69 26.20 7.19
N GLY A 64 21.09 26.15 5.93
CA GLY A 64 22.50 26.07 5.53
C GLY A 64 23.28 27.30 5.97
N GLN A 65 22.70 28.50 5.85
CA GLN A 65 23.35 29.76 6.30
C GLN A 65 23.58 29.82 7.80
N ILE A 66 22.72 29.22 8.61
CA ILE A 66 22.83 29.19 10.09
C ILE A 66 23.45 27.91 10.64
N GLY A 67 23.96 27.02 9.77
CA GLY A 67 24.73 25.84 10.15
C GLY A 67 23.90 24.68 10.73
N LEU A 68 22.60 24.58 10.41
CA LEU A 68 21.77 23.45 10.80
C LEU A 68 21.92 22.28 9.81
N ASP A 69 21.84 21.06 10.32
CA ASP A 69 21.85 19.84 9.51
C ASP A 69 20.65 19.77 8.57
N GLY A 70 20.90 19.55 7.27
CA GLY A 70 19.87 19.53 6.24
C GLY A 70 18.78 18.46 6.45
N ASN A 71 19.17 17.30 7.00
CA ASN A 71 18.20 16.24 7.30
C ASN A 71 17.31 16.61 8.51
N PHE A 72 17.87 17.32 9.49
CA PHE A 72 17.09 17.85 10.61
C PHE A 72 16.06 18.89 10.11
N ILE A 73 16.50 19.81 9.26
CA ILE A 73 15.62 20.83 8.66
C ILE A 73 14.50 20.18 7.86
N GLY A 74 14.82 19.19 7.03
CA GLY A 74 13.83 18.45 6.25
C GLY A 74 12.75 17.80 7.11
N ARG A 75 13.15 17.13 8.19
CA ARG A 75 12.20 16.50 9.14
C ARG A 75 11.32 17.53 9.85
N LEU A 76 11.89 18.61 10.33
CA LEU A 76 11.16 19.68 11.00
C LEU A 76 10.14 20.34 10.04
N LEU A 77 10.56 20.63 8.83
CA LEU A 77 9.71 21.27 7.82
C LEU A 77 8.55 20.35 7.41
N ASN A 78 8.84 19.06 7.17
CA ASN A 78 7.80 18.07 6.84
C ASN A 78 6.76 17.95 7.97
N LEU A 79 7.18 17.92 9.23
CA LEU A 79 6.26 17.95 10.37
C LEU A 79 5.35 19.17 10.34
N LEU A 80 5.93 20.35 10.10
CA LEU A 80 5.19 21.61 10.05
C LEU A 80 4.25 21.71 8.84
N LEU A 81 4.63 21.19 7.67
CA LEU A 81 3.79 21.15 6.47
C LEU A 81 2.63 20.17 6.64
N THR A 82 2.92 18.94 7.07
CA THR A 82 1.90 17.92 7.34
C THR A 82 0.83 18.40 8.31
N GLU A 83 1.26 19.04 9.41
CA GLU A 83 0.33 19.60 10.40
C GLU A 83 -0.47 20.79 9.86
N SER A 84 0.13 21.60 8.99
CA SER A 84 -0.59 22.69 8.32
C SER A 84 -1.66 22.18 7.36
N VAL A 85 -1.35 21.16 6.56
CA VAL A 85 -2.32 20.50 5.67
C VAL A 85 -3.45 19.88 6.48
N ARG A 86 -3.13 19.22 7.60
CA ARG A 86 -4.11 18.64 8.52
C ARG A 86 -5.08 19.72 9.04
N ILE A 87 -4.57 20.84 9.55
CA ILE A 87 -5.39 21.93 10.10
C ILE A 87 -6.26 22.57 9.01
N GLN A 88 -5.72 22.79 7.80
CA GLN A 88 -6.48 23.28 6.67
C GLN A 88 -7.59 22.31 6.23
N SER A 89 -7.32 21.01 6.32
CA SER A 89 -8.28 19.94 5.99
C SER A 89 -9.36 19.78 7.06
N ASP A 90 -9.04 19.94 8.35
CA ASP A 90 -10.00 19.85 9.47
C ASP A 90 -11.10 20.92 9.38
N GLN A 91 -10.82 22.06 8.77
CA GLN A 91 -11.82 23.11 8.46
C GLN A 91 -12.80 22.68 7.35
N SER A 92 -12.41 21.74 6.52
CA SER A 92 -13.29 21.12 5.51
C SER A 92 -14.06 19.91 6.06
N SER A 93 -13.94 19.60 7.38
CA SER A 93 -14.44 18.42 8.04
C SER A 93 -15.95 18.38 8.28
N LYS A 94 -16.70 18.62 7.19
CA LYS A 94 -17.90 17.86 6.85
C LYS A 94 -17.64 17.02 5.60
N GLN A 95 -16.37 16.60 5.34
CA GLN A 95 -16.17 15.52 4.38
C GLN A 95 -16.62 14.21 5.05
N PRO A 96 -17.56 13.48 4.40
CA PRO A 96 -17.83 12.10 4.80
C PRO A 96 -16.48 11.36 4.84
N ASP A 97 -16.29 10.52 5.86
CA ASP A 97 -15.12 9.65 6.03
C ASP A 97 -14.52 9.29 4.69
N LYS A 98 -13.19 9.52 4.50
CA LYS A 98 -12.53 9.25 3.20
C LYS A 98 -12.99 7.89 2.69
N LEU A 99 -13.82 7.87 1.67
CA LEU A 99 -14.40 6.66 1.11
C LEU A 99 -13.26 5.77 0.59
N SER A 100 -12.91 4.77 1.38
CA SER A 100 -11.90 3.77 1.06
C SER A 100 -12.51 2.37 1.13
N HIS A 101 -11.80 1.37 0.63
CA HIS A 101 -12.21 -0.03 0.78
C HIS A 101 -12.34 -0.42 2.27
N MET A 102 -11.50 0.14 3.16
CA MET A 102 -11.54 -0.15 4.59
C MET A 102 -12.75 0.52 5.27
N THR A 103 -13.06 1.75 4.91
CA THR A 103 -14.26 2.44 5.41
C THR A 103 -15.53 1.68 5.02
N MET A 104 -15.60 1.21 3.77
CA MET A 104 -16.72 0.39 3.29
C MET A 104 -16.81 -0.95 4.04
N PHE A 105 -15.68 -1.61 4.28
CA PHE A 105 -15.63 -2.84 5.07
C PHE A 105 -16.15 -2.62 6.49
N MET A 106 -15.71 -1.56 7.19
CA MET A 106 -16.18 -1.26 8.54
C MET A 106 -17.68 -0.95 8.57
N ARG A 107 -18.19 -0.25 7.57
CA ARG A 107 -19.63 0.04 7.44
C ARG A 107 -20.44 -1.23 7.16
N ALA A 108 -19.95 -2.12 6.29
CA ALA A 108 -20.57 -3.42 6.04
C ALA A 108 -20.63 -4.26 7.32
N LYS A 109 -19.53 -4.33 8.08
CA LYS A 109 -19.48 -5.03 9.37
C LYS A 109 -20.44 -4.45 10.41
N ARG A 110 -20.62 -3.13 10.43
CA ARG A 110 -21.63 -2.48 11.29
C ARG A 110 -23.06 -2.88 10.90
N LEU A 111 -23.37 -2.99 9.61
CA LEU A 111 -24.68 -3.47 9.15
C LEU A 111 -24.91 -4.93 9.52
N GLU A 112 -23.89 -5.78 9.40
CA GLU A 112 -23.96 -7.18 9.83
C GLU A 112 -24.21 -7.31 11.35
N SER A 113 -23.57 -6.48 12.18
CA SER A 113 -23.83 -6.47 13.61
C SER A 113 -25.26 -6.05 13.99
N GLN A 114 -25.96 -5.37 13.06
CA GLN A 114 -27.39 -5.01 13.14
C GLN A 114 -28.32 -6.07 12.57
N GLY A 115 -27.80 -7.25 12.19
CA GLY A 115 -28.56 -8.37 11.62
C GLY A 115 -28.81 -8.29 10.12
N LYS A 116 -28.25 -7.31 9.38
CA LYS A 116 -28.35 -7.25 7.92
C LYS A 116 -27.34 -8.22 7.28
N LYS A 117 -27.75 -8.86 6.18
CA LYS A 117 -26.83 -9.67 5.37
C LYS A 117 -26.14 -8.80 4.35
N VAL A 118 -24.80 -8.83 4.30
CA VAL A 118 -24.00 -8.08 3.33
C VAL A 118 -23.16 -9.02 2.47
N ILE A 119 -23.18 -8.81 1.16
CA ILE A 119 -22.30 -9.49 0.20
C ILE A 119 -21.03 -8.63 0.07
N HIS A 120 -19.89 -9.17 0.52
CA HIS A 120 -18.61 -8.49 0.51
C HIS A 120 -17.90 -8.63 -0.83
N LEU A 121 -17.94 -7.60 -1.66
CA LEU A 121 -17.20 -7.50 -2.91
C LEU A 121 -16.09 -6.42 -2.84
N GLU A 122 -15.96 -5.71 -1.72
CA GLU A 122 -14.93 -4.69 -1.46
C GLU A 122 -13.63 -5.26 -0.94
N VAL A 123 -13.62 -6.48 -0.38
CA VAL A 123 -12.45 -7.09 0.26
C VAL A 123 -11.88 -8.20 -0.62
N GLY A 124 -10.55 -8.21 -0.74
CA GLY A 124 -9.81 -9.28 -1.39
C GLY A 124 -9.45 -10.41 -0.42
N GLU A 125 -10.42 -10.97 0.26
CA GLU A 125 -10.25 -12.08 1.18
C GLU A 125 -10.85 -13.35 0.60
N PRO A 126 -10.00 -14.39 0.32
CA PRO A 126 -10.49 -15.66 -0.19
C PRO A 126 -11.48 -16.34 0.77
N ASP A 127 -12.59 -16.86 0.24
CA ASP A 127 -13.66 -17.55 0.98
C ASP A 127 -13.35 -19.01 1.35
N TYR A 128 -12.23 -19.51 0.88
CA TYR A 128 -11.80 -20.89 1.11
C TYR A 128 -10.76 -20.98 2.23
N SER A 129 -10.73 -22.14 2.88
CA SER A 129 -9.79 -22.39 3.98
C SER A 129 -8.36 -22.61 3.48
N PRO A 130 -7.36 -22.33 4.31
CA PRO A 130 -5.99 -22.77 4.08
C PRO A 130 -5.89 -24.29 3.83
N PRO A 131 -4.80 -24.78 3.22
CA PRO A 131 -4.55 -26.21 3.07
C PRO A 131 -4.62 -26.96 4.41
N ARG A 132 -5.06 -28.21 4.39
CA ARG A 132 -5.16 -29.03 5.62
C ARG A 132 -3.82 -29.17 6.35
N SER A 133 -2.74 -29.27 5.60
CA SER A 133 -1.38 -29.31 6.11
C SER A 133 -1.04 -28.13 7.05
N VAL A 134 -1.65 -26.97 6.85
CA VAL A 134 -1.52 -25.79 7.73
C VAL A 134 -2.06 -26.08 9.12
N LYS A 135 -3.27 -26.69 9.21
CA LYS A 135 -3.86 -27.12 10.48
C LYS A 135 -2.98 -28.14 11.18
N ASP A 136 -2.55 -29.17 10.44
CA ASP A 136 -1.75 -30.25 10.99
C ASP A 136 -0.37 -29.74 11.48
N ALA A 137 0.22 -28.76 10.77
CA ALA A 137 1.45 -28.11 11.18
C ALA A 137 1.30 -27.28 12.46
N LEU A 138 0.18 -26.56 12.63
CA LEU A 138 -0.12 -25.81 13.85
C LEU A 138 -0.27 -26.73 15.06
N SER A 139 -1.05 -27.81 14.94
CA SER A 139 -1.22 -28.80 16.00
C SER A 139 0.11 -29.42 16.40
N LYS A 140 0.90 -29.82 15.41
CA LYS A 140 2.24 -30.39 15.63
C LYS A 140 3.23 -29.41 16.27
N ALA A 141 3.18 -28.15 15.88
CA ALA A 141 4.02 -27.11 16.48
C ALA A 141 3.65 -26.92 17.97
N TYR A 142 2.36 -26.93 18.29
CA TYR A 142 1.88 -26.86 19.68
C TYR A 142 2.34 -28.06 20.49
N GLU A 143 2.11 -29.28 20.00
CA GLU A 143 2.50 -30.54 20.66
C GLU A 143 4.01 -30.63 20.92
N LYS A 144 4.83 -30.06 20.03
CA LYS A 144 6.28 -30.03 20.14
C LYS A 144 6.84 -28.88 20.99
N GLY A 145 5.98 -28.01 21.50
CA GLY A 145 6.41 -26.84 22.26
C GLY A 145 7.15 -25.78 21.40
N GLN A 146 6.89 -25.77 20.09
CA GLN A 146 7.42 -24.76 19.16
C GLN A 146 6.62 -23.44 19.27
N LEU A 147 6.73 -22.80 20.44
CA LEU A 147 5.94 -21.64 20.87
C LEU A 147 6.83 -20.53 21.44
N ARG A 148 8.07 -20.43 20.95
CA ARG A 148 9.10 -19.54 21.48
C ARG A 148 9.45 -18.43 20.51
N TYR A 149 10.27 -17.49 20.96
CA TYR A 149 10.90 -16.53 20.06
C TYR A 149 11.81 -17.25 19.07
N THR A 150 11.77 -16.83 17.83
CA THR A 150 12.65 -17.32 16.77
C THR A 150 13.67 -16.25 16.39
N GLU A 151 14.55 -16.57 15.45
CA GLU A 151 15.32 -15.55 14.75
C GLU A 151 14.38 -14.46 14.21
N THR A 152 14.74 -13.20 14.35
CA THR A 152 13.92 -12.08 13.86
C THR A 152 13.63 -12.19 12.38
N GLN A 153 14.62 -12.60 11.59
CA GLN A 153 14.49 -12.81 10.16
C GLN A 153 13.54 -13.97 9.78
N GLY A 154 13.19 -14.82 10.74
CA GLY A 154 12.35 -16.01 10.57
C GLY A 154 13.14 -17.30 10.61
N ILE A 155 12.44 -18.44 10.87
CA ILE A 155 13.08 -19.76 10.98
C ILE A 155 13.83 -20.13 9.70
N ALA A 156 15.05 -20.66 9.85
CA ALA A 156 15.93 -21.01 8.74
C ALA A 156 15.27 -21.95 7.71
N GLY A 157 14.45 -22.89 8.18
CA GLY A 157 13.72 -23.82 7.31
C GLY A 157 12.73 -23.13 6.36
N LEU A 158 11.98 -22.13 6.84
CA LEU A 158 11.04 -21.38 6.02
C LEU A 158 11.78 -20.48 5.04
N ARG A 159 12.81 -19.76 5.49
CA ARG A 159 13.64 -18.91 4.62
C ARG A 159 14.30 -19.73 3.50
N SER A 160 14.81 -20.91 3.81
CA SER A 160 15.38 -21.83 2.81
C SER A 160 14.34 -22.34 1.82
N GLU A 161 13.11 -22.64 2.25
CA GLU A 161 12.06 -23.11 1.34
C GLU A 161 11.55 -21.99 0.43
N ILE A 162 11.50 -20.74 0.93
CA ILE A 162 11.19 -19.57 0.11
C ILE A 162 12.31 -19.34 -0.92
N SER A 163 13.58 -19.34 -0.51
CA SER A 163 14.70 -19.08 -1.41
C SER A 163 14.77 -20.04 -2.59
N LYS A 164 14.44 -21.31 -2.37
CA LYS A 164 14.40 -22.35 -3.43
C LYS A 164 13.39 -22.09 -4.56
N GLN A 165 12.43 -21.19 -4.35
CA GLN A 165 11.45 -20.84 -5.37
C GLN A 165 12.05 -19.90 -6.43
N PHE A 166 13.21 -19.31 -6.16
CA PHE A 166 13.86 -18.33 -7.01
C PHE A 166 15.29 -18.77 -7.34
N GLN A 167 15.74 -18.45 -8.55
CA GLN A 167 17.11 -18.72 -8.95
C GLN A 167 18.07 -17.75 -8.26
N ASN A 168 19.23 -18.23 -7.83
CA ASN A 168 20.33 -17.43 -7.25
C ASN A 168 19.92 -16.61 -6.00
N VAL A 169 18.92 -17.08 -5.23
CA VAL A 169 18.51 -16.47 -3.96
C VAL A 169 18.93 -17.35 -2.80
N GLU A 170 19.84 -16.82 -1.97
CA GLU A 170 20.25 -17.45 -0.72
C GLU A 170 19.26 -17.13 0.42
N LYS A 171 19.16 -18.01 1.42
CA LYS A 171 18.21 -17.86 2.55
C LYS A 171 18.43 -16.60 3.39
N ASP A 172 19.64 -16.04 3.41
CA ASP A 172 19.98 -14.80 4.14
C ASP A 172 19.49 -13.54 3.43
N ARG A 173 19.05 -13.68 2.17
CA ARG A 173 18.36 -12.65 1.38
C ARG A 173 16.84 -12.68 1.58
N VAL A 174 16.30 -13.50 2.51
CA VAL A 174 14.88 -13.66 2.78
C VAL A 174 14.55 -13.22 4.20
N ILE A 175 13.54 -12.40 4.40
CA ILE A 175 12.95 -12.09 5.70
C ILE A 175 11.48 -12.48 5.73
N VAL A 176 11.07 -13.19 6.79
CA VAL A 176 9.66 -13.52 7.09
C VAL A 176 9.06 -12.38 7.92
N THR A 177 7.92 -11.87 7.51
CA THR A 177 7.30 -10.66 8.07
C THR A 177 5.85 -10.90 8.52
N PRO A 178 5.28 -10.06 9.41
CA PRO A 178 3.86 -10.16 9.79
C PRO A 178 2.93 -9.68 8.66
N GLY A 179 2.98 -10.39 7.53
CA GLY A 179 2.27 -10.10 6.29
C GLY A 179 3.02 -9.13 5.39
N ALA A 180 2.61 -9.07 4.11
CA ALA A 180 3.23 -8.20 3.11
C ALA A 180 3.12 -6.71 3.44
N ARG A 181 2.09 -6.26 4.16
CA ARG A 181 1.96 -4.85 4.58
C ARG A 181 3.17 -4.40 5.40
N PHE A 182 3.62 -5.22 6.34
CA PHE A 182 4.80 -4.91 7.13
C PHE A 182 6.09 -5.03 6.29
N ALA A 183 6.16 -5.98 5.35
CA ALA A 183 7.28 -6.06 4.43
C ALA A 183 7.44 -4.79 3.59
N VAL A 184 6.34 -4.26 3.02
CA VAL A 184 6.32 -2.99 2.29
C VAL A 184 6.77 -1.84 3.20
N PHE A 185 6.17 -1.71 4.39
CA PHE A 185 6.52 -0.66 5.35
C PHE A 185 8.00 -0.72 5.72
N SER A 186 8.50 -1.88 6.15
CA SER A 186 9.89 -2.03 6.57
C SER A 186 10.89 -1.85 5.43
N ALA A 187 10.54 -2.23 4.19
CA ALA A 187 11.36 -1.98 3.01
C ALA A 187 11.49 -0.47 2.72
N ILE A 188 10.38 0.28 2.79
CA ILE A 188 10.40 1.74 2.61
C ILE A 188 11.25 2.39 3.71
N VAL A 189 11.02 2.06 4.98
CA VAL A 189 11.81 2.60 6.13
C VAL A 189 13.28 2.24 6.02
N ALA A 190 13.64 1.07 5.48
CA ALA A 190 15.02 0.61 5.35
C ALA A 190 15.81 1.34 4.25
N THR A 191 15.11 1.92 3.25
CA THR A 191 15.76 2.39 2.01
C THR A 191 15.48 3.83 1.63
N VAL A 192 14.44 4.44 2.19
CA VAL A 192 14.00 5.81 1.87
C VAL A 192 14.11 6.69 3.09
N ASN A 193 14.68 7.89 2.92
CA ASN A 193 14.79 8.90 3.96
C ASN A 193 13.67 9.95 3.86
N PRO A 194 13.36 10.66 4.96
CA PRO A 194 12.45 11.82 4.91
C PRO A 194 12.89 12.83 3.84
N GLY A 195 11.93 13.34 3.06
CA GLY A 195 12.18 14.30 1.98
C GLY A 195 12.57 13.69 0.63
N GLU A 196 13.01 12.43 0.58
CA GLU A 196 13.23 11.70 -0.68
C GLU A 196 11.90 11.36 -1.37
N GLU A 197 11.97 11.04 -2.66
CA GLU A 197 10.79 10.80 -3.49
C GLU A 197 10.58 9.30 -3.75
N VAL A 198 9.31 8.88 -3.66
CA VAL A 198 8.87 7.53 -4.01
C VAL A 198 7.82 7.62 -5.13
N LEU A 199 8.07 6.95 -6.25
CA LEU A 199 7.16 6.88 -7.38
C LEU A 199 6.16 5.73 -7.18
N ILE A 200 4.86 6.04 -7.33
CA ILE A 200 3.76 5.09 -7.23
C ILE A 200 2.93 5.16 -8.51
N PHE A 201 2.57 4.01 -9.05
CA PHE A 201 1.73 3.89 -10.24
C PHE A 201 0.26 3.78 -9.83
N GLU A 202 -0.51 4.83 -10.05
CA GLU A 202 -1.96 4.82 -9.78
C GLU A 202 -2.76 4.28 -10.98
N PRO A 203 -3.86 3.55 -10.73
CA PRO A 203 -4.49 3.29 -9.43
C PRO A 203 -3.67 2.31 -8.58
N ALA A 204 -3.53 2.61 -7.29
CA ALA A 204 -2.65 1.90 -6.38
C ALA A 204 -3.31 1.54 -5.06
N TRP A 205 -2.80 0.51 -4.40
CA TRP A 205 -3.19 0.22 -3.02
C TRP A 205 -2.78 1.39 -2.10
N PRO A 206 -3.74 1.98 -1.34
CA PRO A 206 -3.49 3.22 -0.60
C PRO A 206 -2.37 3.11 0.44
N ALA A 207 -2.09 1.90 0.94
CA ALA A 207 -1.06 1.72 1.94
C ALA A 207 0.37 2.09 1.47
N TYR A 208 0.64 2.11 0.17
CA TYR A 208 1.94 2.58 -0.30
C TYR A 208 2.14 4.05 0.05
N ARG A 209 1.18 4.89 -0.32
CA ARG A 209 1.20 6.33 0.01
C ARG A 209 1.20 6.54 1.53
N GLU A 210 0.35 5.81 2.27
CA GLU A 210 0.30 5.89 3.73
C GLU A 210 1.67 5.62 4.38
N CYS A 211 2.42 4.61 3.88
CA CYS A 211 3.76 4.29 4.38
C CYS A 211 4.79 5.38 4.02
N VAL A 212 4.74 5.92 2.79
CA VAL A 212 5.63 6.99 2.33
C VAL A 212 5.40 8.27 3.12
N ASP A 213 4.15 8.67 3.29
CA ASP A 213 3.76 9.87 4.05
C ASP A 213 4.16 9.73 5.53
N PHE A 214 3.99 8.53 6.11
CA PHE A 214 4.36 8.24 7.51
C PHE A 214 5.84 8.52 7.82
N ILE A 215 6.73 8.20 6.87
CA ILE A 215 8.17 8.45 7.07
C ILE A 215 8.61 9.87 6.67
N GLY A 216 7.68 10.72 6.23
CA GLY A 216 7.97 12.08 5.76
C GLY A 216 8.67 12.13 4.40
N ALA A 217 8.56 11.07 3.59
CA ALA A 217 8.99 11.07 2.20
C ALA A 217 7.88 11.63 1.28
N LYS A 218 8.21 11.94 0.03
CA LYS A 218 7.29 12.53 -0.94
C LYS A 218 6.78 11.48 -1.90
N THR A 219 5.47 11.39 -2.08
CA THR A 219 4.87 10.54 -3.11
C THR A 219 4.80 11.29 -4.44
N LYS A 220 5.45 10.75 -5.48
CA LYS A 220 5.25 11.13 -6.88
C LYS A 220 4.35 10.09 -7.55
N VAL A 221 3.43 10.53 -8.40
CA VAL A 221 2.40 9.66 -8.98
C VAL A 221 2.53 9.61 -10.50
N ILE A 222 2.58 8.38 -11.02
CA ILE A 222 2.42 8.08 -12.43
C ILE A 222 1.00 7.54 -12.61
N LYS A 223 0.19 8.26 -13.38
CA LYS A 223 -1.19 7.86 -13.61
C LYS A 223 -1.26 6.91 -14.79
N THR A 224 -2.00 5.82 -14.63
CA THR A 224 -2.38 4.93 -15.73
C THR A 224 -3.89 5.04 -15.98
N SER A 225 -4.35 4.65 -17.16
CA SER A 225 -5.75 4.79 -17.55
C SER A 225 -6.32 3.52 -18.18
N LEU A 226 -7.65 3.46 -18.19
CA LEU A 226 -8.39 2.40 -18.86
C LEU A 226 -8.12 2.36 -20.36
N GLU A 227 -7.96 3.52 -20.98
CA GLU A 227 -7.66 3.73 -22.40
C GLU A 227 -6.31 3.12 -22.77
N GLN A 228 -5.30 3.30 -21.92
CA GLN A 228 -3.95 2.75 -22.05
C GLN A 228 -3.84 1.29 -21.57
N ALA A 229 -5.00 0.63 -21.34
CA ALA A 229 -5.05 -0.72 -20.77
C ALA A 229 -4.19 -0.86 -19.49
N TRP A 230 -4.12 0.19 -18.69
CA TRP A 230 -3.38 0.27 -17.41
C TRP A 230 -1.85 0.11 -17.55
N ASN A 231 -1.30 0.27 -18.75
CA ASN A 231 0.15 0.36 -18.93
C ASN A 231 0.61 1.77 -18.60
N PRO A 232 1.71 1.94 -17.87
CA PRO A 232 2.34 3.25 -17.72
C PRO A 232 3.00 3.69 -19.03
N GLU A 233 2.95 4.98 -19.32
CA GLU A 233 3.74 5.59 -20.38
C GLU A 233 5.17 5.79 -19.88
N PHE A 234 6.13 5.19 -20.58
CA PHE A 234 7.52 5.20 -20.15
C PHE A 234 8.12 6.62 -20.09
N GLU A 235 7.74 7.48 -21.02
CA GLU A 235 8.16 8.88 -21.05
C GLU A 235 7.72 9.67 -19.80
N GLN A 236 6.54 9.35 -19.23
CA GLN A 236 6.13 9.96 -17.97
C GLN A 236 7.04 9.54 -16.82
N ILE A 237 7.53 8.29 -16.84
CA ILE A 237 8.44 7.79 -15.81
C ILE A 237 9.79 8.52 -15.91
N GLU A 238 10.34 8.64 -17.12
CA GLU A 238 11.60 9.35 -17.36
C GLU A 238 11.53 10.81 -16.91
N ASN A 239 10.45 11.51 -17.24
CA ASN A 239 10.29 12.93 -16.96
C ASN A 239 10.06 13.25 -15.47
N ILE A 240 9.52 12.30 -14.67
CA ILE A 240 9.21 12.53 -13.26
C ILE A 240 10.37 12.18 -12.32
N ILE A 241 11.30 11.34 -12.78
CA ILE A 241 12.49 10.97 -12.02
C ILE A 241 13.38 12.20 -11.80
N SER A 242 13.83 12.37 -10.58
CA SER A 242 14.74 13.43 -10.17
C SER A 242 15.91 12.84 -9.37
N LYS A 243 16.90 13.67 -9.06
CA LYS A 243 18.02 13.28 -8.15
C LYS A 243 17.54 12.89 -6.74
N ASN A 244 16.33 13.27 -6.36
CA ASN A 244 15.73 12.94 -5.06
C ASN A 244 14.89 11.65 -5.13
N THR A 245 14.67 11.09 -6.32
CA THR A 245 13.92 9.84 -6.48
C THR A 245 14.70 8.69 -5.91
N ARG A 246 14.16 8.01 -4.91
CA ARG A 246 14.83 6.93 -4.20
C ARG A 246 14.23 5.56 -4.44
N MET A 247 12.92 5.49 -4.69
CA MET A 247 12.22 4.21 -4.88
C MET A 247 11.12 4.30 -5.94
N LEU A 248 10.93 3.22 -6.67
CA LEU A 248 9.76 2.90 -7.49
C LEU A 248 8.97 1.78 -6.81
N ILE A 249 7.65 1.91 -6.64
CA ILE A 249 6.79 0.83 -6.13
C ILE A 249 5.95 0.29 -7.27
N LEU A 250 6.14 -0.97 -7.60
CA LEU A 250 5.40 -1.72 -8.60
C LEU A 250 4.53 -2.76 -7.91
N ASN A 251 3.29 -2.91 -8.35
CA ASN A 251 2.40 -3.96 -7.87
C ASN A 251 1.77 -4.66 -9.07
N TYR A 252 2.26 -5.85 -9.37
CA TYR A 252 1.75 -6.67 -10.47
C TYR A 252 1.70 -8.15 -10.04
N PRO A 253 0.60 -8.88 -10.35
CA PRO A 253 -0.68 -8.34 -10.87
C PRO A 253 -1.25 -7.23 -10.00
N ASN A 254 -1.71 -6.15 -10.62
CA ASN A 254 -2.05 -4.90 -9.91
C ASN A 254 -3.35 -5.02 -9.10
N ASN A 255 -3.36 -4.44 -7.93
CA ASN A 255 -4.56 -4.11 -7.19
C ASN A 255 -4.79 -2.58 -7.31
N PRO A 256 -5.84 -2.12 -8.03
CA PRO A 256 -7.12 -2.81 -8.25
C PRO A 256 -7.37 -3.39 -9.66
N THR A 257 -6.52 -3.15 -10.66
CA THR A 257 -6.87 -3.35 -12.07
C THR A 257 -6.73 -4.80 -12.56
N GLY A 258 -5.97 -5.63 -11.84
CA GLY A 258 -5.57 -6.96 -12.29
C GLY A 258 -4.57 -6.97 -13.45
N LYS A 259 -4.02 -5.82 -13.83
CA LYS A 259 -3.03 -5.70 -14.90
C LYS A 259 -1.74 -6.43 -14.55
N ILE A 260 -1.14 -7.09 -15.53
CA ILE A 260 0.26 -7.50 -15.53
C ILE A 260 1.00 -6.57 -16.50
N ILE A 261 2.08 -5.94 -16.03
CA ILE A 261 2.87 -5.02 -16.85
C ILE A 261 3.51 -5.77 -18.02
N GLU A 262 3.60 -5.11 -19.17
CA GLU A 262 4.30 -5.67 -20.32
C GLU A 262 5.80 -5.80 -20.04
N HIS A 263 6.40 -6.94 -20.37
CA HIS A 263 7.84 -7.21 -20.13
C HIS A 263 8.74 -6.11 -20.64
N ARG A 264 8.48 -5.63 -21.85
CA ARG A 264 9.28 -4.56 -22.46
C ARG A 264 9.27 -3.27 -21.64
N ILE A 265 8.12 -2.92 -21.05
CA ILE A 265 8.00 -1.72 -20.18
C ILE A 265 8.72 -2.00 -18.86
N PHE A 266 8.52 -3.19 -18.29
CA PHE A 266 9.17 -3.58 -17.05
C PHE A 266 10.71 -3.56 -17.15
N GLU A 267 11.27 -4.13 -18.24
CA GLU A 267 12.70 -4.09 -18.52
C GLU A 267 13.25 -2.66 -18.63
N LYS A 268 12.53 -1.78 -19.31
CA LYS A 268 12.91 -0.36 -19.39
C LYS A 268 12.90 0.31 -18.02
N ILE A 269 11.91 0.01 -17.18
CA ILE A 269 11.83 0.55 -15.80
C ILE A 269 13.04 0.07 -14.98
N ILE A 270 13.41 -1.22 -15.06
CA ILE A 270 14.57 -1.75 -14.34
C ILE A 270 15.87 -1.13 -14.86
N HIS A 271 15.99 -0.92 -16.15
CA HIS A 271 17.17 -0.25 -16.74
C HIS A 271 17.29 1.18 -16.20
N LEU A 272 16.21 1.94 -16.27
CA LEU A 272 16.17 3.33 -15.80
C LEU A 272 16.45 3.43 -14.28
N ALA A 273 15.89 2.50 -13.49
CA ALA A 273 16.16 2.43 -12.06
C ALA A 273 17.65 2.15 -11.77
N ARG A 274 18.26 1.25 -12.53
CA ARG A 274 19.70 0.92 -12.41
C ARG A 274 20.58 2.12 -12.74
N GLU A 275 20.30 2.84 -13.82
CA GLU A 275 21.06 4.03 -14.21
C GLU A 275 21.03 5.13 -13.18
N ASN A 276 19.94 5.21 -12.41
CA ASN A 276 19.73 6.26 -11.40
C ASN A 276 19.93 5.76 -9.94
N GLY A 277 20.30 4.50 -9.71
CA GLY A 277 20.49 3.94 -8.36
C GLY A 277 19.20 3.94 -7.51
N ILE A 278 18.04 3.72 -8.16
CA ILE A 278 16.71 3.81 -7.55
C ILE A 278 16.26 2.41 -7.11
N PHE A 279 15.85 2.22 -5.86
CA PHE A 279 15.26 0.96 -5.42
C PHE A 279 13.95 0.65 -6.17
N VAL A 280 13.75 -0.62 -6.51
CA VAL A 280 12.47 -1.10 -7.07
C VAL A 280 11.84 -2.08 -6.11
N LEU A 281 10.75 -1.66 -5.46
CA LEU A 281 9.90 -2.53 -4.64
C LEU A 281 8.82 -3.13 -5.52
N SER A 282 8.84 -4.46 -5.72
CA SER A 282 7.83 -5.22 -6.46
C SER A 282 6.93 -5.98 -5.48
N ASP A 283 5.69 -5.53 -5.34
CA ASP A 283 4.67 -6.22 -4.54
C ASP A 283 3.98 -7.28 -5.42
N GLU A 284 4.34 -8.53 -5.19
CA GLU A 284 3.95 -9.71 -5.99
C GLU A 284 2.94 -10.62 -5.26
N VAL A 285 2.16 -10.08 -4.32
CA VAL A 285 1.21 -10.86 -3.51
C VAL A 285 0.14 -11.58 -4.33
N TYR A 286 -0.08 -11.18 -5.57
CA TYR A 286 -1.02 -11.79 -6.50
C TYR A 286 -0.36 -12.66 -7.57
N ALA A 287 0.94 -12.90 -7.53
CA ALA A 287 1.69 -13.68 -8.54
C ALA A 287 1.07 -15.05 -8.82
N ALA A 288 0.58 -15.75 -7.79
CA ALA A 288 -0.08 -17.05 -7.94
C ALA A 288 -1.39 -17.01 -8.76
N TYR A 289 -1.98 -15.83 -8.97
CA TYR A 289 -3.20 -15.61 -9.77
C TYR A 289 -2.90 -14.96 -11.11
N SER A 290 -1.66 -15.03 -11.56
CA SER A 290 -1.24 -14.47 -12.84
C SER A 290 -1.52 -15.45 -14.00
N SER A 291 -1.61 -14.89 -15.20
CA SER A 291 -1.46 -15.65 -16.43
C SER A 291 0.01 -16.10 -16.60
N SER A 292 0.27 -16.93 -17.60
CA SER A 292 1.62 -17.48 -17.90
C SER A 292 2.71 -16.42 -18.20
N ASN A 293 2.34 -15.15 -18.34
CA ASN A 293 3.24 -14.07 -18.73
C ASN A 293 3.78 -13.24 -17.55
N PHE A 294 3.54 -13.63 -16.32
CA PHE A 294 4.12 -12.92 -15.17
C PHE A 294 5.57 -13.35 -14.97
N LYS A 295 6.45 -12.37 -14.75
CA LYS A 295 7.84 -12.56 -14.32
C LYS A 295 8.07 -11.78 -13.02
N SER A 296 8.74 -12.42 -12.07
CA SER A 296 9.16 -11.77 -10.83
C SER A 296 10.27 -10.76 -11.10
N ILE A 297 10.36 -9.71 -10.27
CA ILE A 297 11.50 -8.78 -10.27
C ILE A 297 12.83 -9.53 -10.05
N LEU A 298 12.81 -10.65 -9.34
CA LEU A 298 14.00 -11.46 -9.05
C LEU A 298 14.55 -12.19 -10.27
N GLU A 299 13.84 -12.22 -11.39
CA GLU A 299 14.34 -12.72 -12.68
C GLU A 299 15.23 -11.69 -13.40
N TYR A 300 15.30 -10.46 -12.89
CA TYR A 300 16.12 -9.39 -13.42
C TYR A 300 17.31 -9.13 -12.49
N PRO A 301 18.55 -9.17 -12.99
CA PRO A 301 19.75 -8.98 -12.16
C PRO A 301 19.89 -7.51 -11.73
N TYR A 302 19.30 -7.16 -10.59
CA TYR A 302 19.36 -5.82 -10.00
C TYR A 302 19.35 -5.90 -8.48
N ASP A 303 20.44 -5.47 -7.83
CA ASP A 303 20.65 -5.63 -6.39
C ASP A 303 19.78 -4.71 -5.53
N GLU A 304 19.36 -3.55 -6.05
CA GLU A 304 18.41 -2.64 -5.41
C GLU A 304 16.94 -3.06 -5.64
N SER A 305 16.70 -4.30 -6.07
CA SER A 305 15.35 -4.87 -6.13
C SER A 305 14.91 -5.43 -4.79
N ILE A 306 13.62 -5.21 -4.46
CA ILE A 306 12.96 -5.74 -3.26
C ILE A 306 11.66 -6.41 -3.71
N MET A 307 11.59 -7.73 -3.64
CA MET A 307 10.36 -8.46 -3.89
C MET A 307 9.60 -8.67 -2.59
N VAL A 308 8.28 -8.40 -2.59
CA VAL A 308 7.39 -8.64 -1.46
C VAL A 308 6.30 -9.63 -1.86
N SER A 309 6.04 -10.60 -1.01
CA SER A 309 4.96 -11.57 -1.19
C SER A 309 4.28 -11.96 0.12
N SER A 310 3.21 -12.78 0.03
CA SER A 310 2.38 -13.13 1.18
C SER A 310 1.72 -14.48 1.03
N PHE A 311 1.48 -15.12 2.16
CA PHE A 311 0.63 -16.31 2.25
C PHE A 311 -0.87 -15.97 2.30
N SER A 312 -1.21 -14.68 2.48
CA SER A 312 -2.59 -14.23 2.68
C SER A 312 -3.51 -14.57 1.53
N LYS A 313 -3.04 -14.42 0.28
CA LYS A 313 -3.90 -14.57 -0.91
C LYS A 313 -3.84 -15.99 -1.45
N SER A 314 -2.69 -16.42 -1.93
CA SER A 314 -2.49 -17.73 -2.57
C SER A 314 -2.83 -18.93 -1.68
N TYR A 315 -2.59 -18.80 -0.37
CA TYR A 315 -2.83 -19.87 0.61
C TYR A 315 -4.04 -19.62 1.52
N ALA A 316 -4.82 -18.55 1.28
CA ALA A 316 -5.97 -18.16 2.11
C ALA A 316 -5.63 -17.97 3.60
N MET A 317 -4.43 -17.48 3.90
CA MET A 317 -3.92 -17.28 5.26
C MET A 317 -3.98 -15.83 5.71
N THR A 318 -5.08 -15.12 5.40
CA THR A 318 -5.24 -13.69 5.71
C THR A 318 -5.13 -13.40 7.20
N GLY A 319 -5.76 -14.21 8.05
CA GLY A 319 -5.74 -14.09 9.51
C GLY A 319 -4.43 -14.51 10.17
N PHE A 320 -3.56 -15.25 9.46
CA PHE A 320 -2.29 -15.72 10.00
C PHE A 320 -1.21 -14.64 10.06
N ARG A 321 -1.41 -13.54 9.35
CA ARG A 321 -0.49 -12.41 9.31
C ARG A 321 0.95 -12.83 9.01
N ILE A 322 1.18 -13.51 7.89
CA ILE A 322 2.50 -13.94 7.45
C ILE A 322 2.76 -13.63 5.98
N GLY A 323 3.93 -13.11 5.70
CA GLY A 323 4.46 -12.78 4.38
C GLY A 323 5.98 -12.81 4.41
N TYR A 324 6.61 -12.35 3.34
CA TYR A 324 8.06 -12.30 3.25
C TYR A 324 8.52 -11.26 2.24
N ALA A 325 9.79 -10.87 2.37
CA ALA A 325 10.49 -10.12 1.35
C ALA A 325 11.80 -10.82 0.96
N VAL A 326 12.22 -10.58 -0.27
CA VAL A 326 13.52 -11.01 -0.82
C VAL A 326 14.21 -9.77 -1.38
N ALA A 327 15.43 -9.51 -0.93
CA ALA A 327 16.23 -8.37 -1.36
C ALA A 327 17.74 -8.67 -1.19
N SER A 328 18.59 -7.68 -1.46
CA SER A 328 20.02 -7.76 -1.08
C SER A 328 20.18 -7.91 0.43
N LYS A 329 21.25 -8.58 0.85
CA LYS A 329 21.52 -8.84 2.27
C LYS A 329 21.52 -7.55 3.11
N ASN A 330 22.10 -6.47 2.61
CA ASN A 330 22.12 -5.18 3.29
C ASN A 330 20.71 -4.62 3.57
N VAL A 331 19.78 -4.73 2.62
CA VAL A 331 18.39 -4.33 2.80
C VAL A 331 17.69 -5.23 3.82
N ILE A 332 17.89 -6.55 3.72
CA ILE A 332 17.31 -7.53 4.66
C ILE A 332 17.83 -7.30 6.09
N ASP A 333 19.11 -6.99 6.27
CA ASP A 333 19.68 -6.70 7.61
C ASP A 333 18.99 -5.47 8.24
N LYS A 334 18.75 -4.39 7.47
CA LYS A 334 18.02 -3.20 7.93
C LYS A 334 16.54 -3.51 8.23
N MET A 335 15.86 -4.23 7.34
CA MET A 335 14.47 -4.67 7.59
C MET A 335 14.37 -5.53 8.85
N THR A 336 15.37 -6.38 9.10
CA THR A 336 15.45 -7.22 10.30
C THR A 336 15.59 -6.37 11.57
N GLN A 337 16.42 -5.31 11.55
CA GLN A 337 16.52 -4.37 12.68
C GLN A 337 15.16 -3.66 12.95
N ILE A 338 14.48 -3.21 11.91
CA ILE A 338 13.15 -2.59 12.03
C ILE A 338 12.15 -3.59 12.63
N GLN A 339 12.15 -4.83 12.16
CA GLN A 339 11.28 -5.88 12.68
C GLN A 339 11.59 -6.23 14.14
N ALA A 340 12.87 -6.28 14.53
CA ALA A 340 13.28 -6.51 15.91
C ALA A 340 12.69 -5.47 16.87
N MET A 341 12.72 -4.20 16.46
CA MET A 341 12.14 -3.09 17.25
C MET A 341 10.61 -3.14 17.32
N ALA A 342 9.95 -3.64 16.28
CA ALA A 342 8.48 -3.60 16.18
C ALA A 342 7.81 -4.81 16.84
N ILE A 343 8.30 -6.04 16.59
CA ILE A 343 7.61 -7.29 16.97
C ILE A 343 8.55 -8.43 17.39
N THR A 344 9.84 -8.23 17.41
CA THR A 344 10.89 -9.25 17.62
C THR A 344 10.94 -10.27 16.48
N SER A 345 9.93 -11.11 16.31
CA SER A 345 9.80 -12.12 15.22
C SER A 345 8.33 -12.46 14.96
N VAL A 346 8.05 -13.06 13.81
CA VAL A 346 6.74 -13.67 13.54
C VAL A 346 6.56 -14.89 14.46
N ALA A 347 5.35 -15.12 14.94
CA ALA A 347 5.03 -16.23 15.83
C ALA A 347 5.51 -17.59 15.25
N GLU A 348 6.25 -18.35 16.04
CA GLU A 348 6.90 -19.59 15.61
C GLU A 348 5.92 -20.61 14.97
N PRO A 349 4.77 -20.94 15.58
CA PRO A 349 3.84 -21.91 15.00
C PRO A 349 3.27 -21.45 13.65
N ILE A 350 3.12 -20.13 13.46
CA ILE A 350 2.66 -19.57 12.18
C ILE A 350 3.71 -19.77 11.08
N GLN A 351 4.99 -19.69 11.40
CA GLN A 351 6.06 -19.95 10.46
C GLN A 351 6.12 -21.42 10.02
N TYR A 352 5.89 -22.36 10.94
CA TYR A 352 5.76 -23.78 10.59
C TYR A 352 4.52 -24.06 9.73
N ALA A 353 3.42 -23.38 10.00
CA ALA A 353 2.21 -23.46 9.17
C ALA A 353 2.49 -22.96 7.73
N ALA A 354 3.19 -21.83 7.59
CA ALA A 354 3.59 -21.30 6.29
C ALA A 354 4.56 -22.21 5.54
N LEU A 355 5.54 -22.79 6.25
CA LEU A 355 6.46 -23.79 5.69
C LEU A 355 5.70 -25.01 5.13
N SER A 356 4.69 -25.47 5.85
CA SER A 356 3.84 -26.57 5.39
C SER A 356 3.01 -26.17 4.16
N ALA A 357 2.43 -24.96 4.16
CA ALA A 357 1.65 -24.43 3.04
C ALA A 357 2.47 -24.34 1.74
N LEU A 358 3.74 -23.92 1.80
CA LEU A 358 4.61 -23.84 0.62
C LEU A 358 4.79 -25.17 -0.11
N ARG A 359 4.73 -26.29 0.62
CA ARG A 359 4.89 -27.63 0.06
C ARG A 359 3.65 -28.12 -0.68
N ASP A 360 2.46 -27.60 -0.34
CA ASP A 360 1.17 -28.04 -0.89
C ASP A 360 0.81 -27.45 -2.26
N LYS A 361 1.50 -26.42 -2.71
CA LYS A 361 1.28 -25.67 -3.97
C LYS A 361 -0.18 -25.24 -4.24
N PRO A 362 -0.51 -23.97 -4.31
CA PRO A 362 -1.89 -23.43 -4.31
C PRO A 362 -2.59 -23.46 -5.69
N ALA A 363 -2.23 -24.36 -6.61
CA ALA A 363 -2.77 -24.39 -7.98
C ALA A 363 -4.31 -24.45 -8.04
N VAL A 364 -4.95 -25.15 -7.09
CA VAL A 364 -6.42 -25.24 -7.00
C VAL A 364 -7.06 -23.88 -6.74
N ASN A 365 -6.43 -23.05 -5.92
CA ASN A 365 -6.92 -21.72 -5.58
C ASN A 365 -6.82 -20.75 -6.78
N ALA A 366 -5.73 -20.84 -7.53
CA ALA A 366 -5.57 -20.05 -8.76
C ALA A 366 -6.64 -20.40 -9.80
N GLN A 367 -6.92 -21.68 -10.02
CA GLN A 367 -7.99 -22.15 -10.93
C GLN A 367 -9.38 -21.68 -10.48
N ARG A 368 -9.66 -21.69 -9.17
CA ARG A 368 -10.93 -21.23 -8.60
C ARG A 368 -11.15 -19.74 -8.88
N ILE A 369 -10.16 -18.90 -8.60
CA ILE A 369 -10.24 -17.47 -8.89
C ILE A 369 -10.35 -17.20 -10.39
N LYS A 370 -9.60 -17.91 -11.24
CA LYS A 370 -9.70 -17.80 -12.69
C LYS A 370 -11.13 -18.06 -13.18
N LYS A 371 -11.78 -19.14 -12.73
CA LYS A 371 -13.19 -19.43 -13.10
C LYS A 371 -14.14 -18.33 -12.65
N ARG A 372 -13.93 -17.75 -11.47
CA ARG A 372 -14.74 -16.63 -10.96
C ARG A 372 -14.56 -15.36 -11.78
N LEU A 373 -13.32 -15.04 -12.15
CA LEU A 373 -13.03 -13.91 -13.02
C LEU A 373 -13.65 -14.09 -14.41
N GLU A 374 -13.65 -15.29 -14.97
CA GLU A 374 -14.32 -15.61 -16.24
C GLU A 374 -15.84 -15.40 -16.12
N PHE A 375 -16.47 -15.92 -15.07
CA PHE A 375 -17.88 -15.70 -14.77
C PHE A 375 -18.21 -14.21 -14.66
N MET A 376 -17.47 -13.46 -13.85
CA MET A 376 -17.66 -12.02 -13.65
C MET A 376 -17.46 -11.24 -14.95
N ASN A 377 -16.47 -11.60 -15.77
CA ASN A 377 -16.22 -10.96 -17.06
C ASN A 377 -17.43 -11.06 -17.99
N THR A 378 -18.10 -12.22 -18.02
CA THR A 378 -19.32 -12.41 -18.80
C THR A 378 -20.44 -11.51 -18.29
N ARG A 379 -20.70 -11.54 -16.98
CA ARG A 379 -21.78 -10.76 -16.38
C ARG A 379 -21.57 -9.23 -16.46
N LEU A 380 -20.35 -8.76 -16.20
CA LEU A 380 -20.05 -7.32 -16.25
C LEU A 380 -20.12 -6.73 -17.66
N LYS A 381 -19.88 -7.53 -18.73
CA LYS A 381 -20.05 -7.10 -20.13
C LYS A 381 -21.49 -6.79 -20.50
N GLU A 382 -22.46 -7.33 -19.79
CA GLU A 382 -23.90 -7.11 -20.03
C GLU A 382 -24.39 -5.81 -19.39
N MET A 383 -23.54 -5.17 -18.53
CA MET A 383 -23.88 -3.96 -17.78
C MET A 383 -23.32 -2.70 -18.48
N PRO A 384 -23.89 -1.52 -18.25
CA PRO A 384 -23.38 -0.25 -18.77
C PRO A 384 -22.13 0.20 -17.99
N LEU A 385 -21.07 -0.61 -18.07
CA LEU A 385 -19.80 -0.42 -17.38
C LEU A 385 -18.66 -0.52 -18.38
N GLU A 386 -17.61 0.22 -18.14
CA GLU A 386 -16.39 0.16 -18.94
C GLU A 386 -15.25 -0.44 -18.12
N PHE A 387 -14.57 -1.44 -18.65
CA PHE A 387 -13.47 -2.09 -17.96
C PHE A 387 -12.55 -2.84 -18.93
N ARG A 388 -11.38 -3.19 -18.47
CA ARG A 388 -10.51 -4.18 -19.10
C ARG A 388 -10.59 -5.50 -18.34
N ARG A 389 -10.58 -6.61 -19.07
CA ARG A 389 -10.43 -7.92 -18.43
C ARG A 389 -9.11 -7.96 -17.69
N PRO A 390 -9.09 -8.36 -16.41
CA PRO A 390 -7.83 -8.50 -15.67
C PRO A 390 -6.95 -9.63 -16.25
N ASP A 391 -5.64 -9.37 -16.32
CA ASP A 391 -4.64 -10.37 -16.72
C ASP A 391 -4.34 -11.35 -15.58
N GLY A 392 -4.60 -10.94 -14.33
CA GLY A 392 -4.37 -11.69 -13.12
C GLY A 392 -5.02 -11.05 -11.89
N GLY A 393 -4.57 -11.46 -10.69
CA GLY A 393 -5.15 -10.99 -9.44
C GLY A 393 -6.54 -11.56 -9.16
N MET A 394 -7.37 -10.80 -8.44
CA MET A 394 -8.70 -11.24 -8.01
C MET A 394 -9.76 -10.14 -8.06
N TYR A 395 -9.55 -9.13 -8.91
CA TYR A 395 -10.41 -7.94 -8.96
C TYR A 395 -10.78 -7.54 -10.37
N PHE A 396 -11.94 -6.91 -10.48
CA PHE A 396 -12.30 -6.04 -11.59
C PHE A 396 -12.28 -4.59 -11.12
N PHE A 397 -11.74 -3.70 -11.93
CA PHE A 397 -11.80 -2.27 -11.73
C PHE A 397 -12.62 -1.66 -12.87
N VAL A 398 -13.86 -1.32 -12.55
CA VAL A 398 -14.88 -0.95 -13.53
C VAL A 398 -15.20 0.54 -13.43
N ARG A 399 -15.31 1.21 -14.57
CA ARG A 399 -15.74 2.61 -14.70
C ARG A 399 -17.24 2.66 -14.93
N LEU A 400 -17.90 3.53 -14.17
CA LEU A 400 -19.30 3.85 -14.38
C LEU A 400 -19.44 4.76 -15.62
N SER A 401 -20.23 4.36 -16.60
CA SER A 401 -20.53 5.18 -17.78
C SER A 401 -21.33 6.42 -17.39
N GLY A 402 -20.93 7.60 -17.88
CA GLY A 402 -21.62 8.86 -17.62
C GLY A 402 -20.94 9.77 -16.57
N ARG A 403 -21.68 10.74 -16.01
CA ARG A 403 -21.13 11.79 -15.14
C ARG A 403 -20.65 11.22 -13.80
N THR A 404 -19.54 11.74 -13.29
CA THR A 404 -18.93 11.40 -11.99
C THR A 404 -19.79 11.76 -10.77
N LYS A 405 -20.75 12.69 -10.92
CA LYS A 405 -21.69 13.05 -9.85
C LYS A 405 -22.60 11.87 -9.54
N GLY A 406 -22.67 11.45 -8.28
CA GLY A 406 -23.52 10.37 -7.79
C GLY A 406 -22.86 8.99 -7.67
N THR A 407 -21.53 8.86 -7.84
CA THR A 407 -20.84 7.58 -7.56
C THR A 407 -20.93 7.22 -6.07
N ILE A 408 -20.87 8.20 -5.19
CA ILE A 408 -21.04 8.01 -3.75
C ILE A 408 -22.43 7.51 -3.44
N ASP A 409 -23.48 8.16 -3.99
CA ASP A 409 -24.88 7.77 -3.81
C ASP A 409 -25.15 6.35 -4.33
N LEU A 410 -24.50 5.98 -5.44
CA LEU A 410 -24.58 4.61 -5.97
C LEU A 410 -23.98 3.59 -5.01
N ILE A 411 -22.81 3.88 -4.44
CA ILE A 411 -22.13 2.99 -3.47
C ILE A 411 -22.98 2.86 -2.20
N GLU A 412 -23.57 3.96 -1.72
CA GLU A 412 -24.49 3.96 -0.58
C GLU A 412 -25.73 3.09 -0.85
N ASN A 413 -26.36 3.27 -2.00
CA ASN A 413 -27.53 2.48 -2.42
C ASN A 413 -27.17 0.98 -2.53
N LEU A 414 -26.01 0.64 -3.07
CA LEU A 414 -25.52 -0.75 -3.09
C LEU A 414 -25.39 -1.32 -1.69
N LEU A 415 -24.79 -0.56 -0.77
CA LEU A 415 -24.60 -1.01 0.60
C LEU A 415 -25.94 -1.17 1.34
N GLU A 416 -26.90 -0.27 1.13
CA GLU A 416 -28.27 -0.38 1.66
C GLU A 416 -28.99 -1.64 1.16
N LYS A 417 -28.75 -2.01 -0.10
CA LYS A 417 -29.25 -3.26 -0.71
C LYS A 417 -28.45 -4.50 -0.34
N GLY A 418 -27.47 -4.35 0.55
CA GLY A 418 -26.66 -5.46 1.08
C GLY A 418 -25.50 -5.88 0.18
N VAL A 419 -24.95 -4.99 -0.64
CA VAL A 419 -23.74 -5.24 -1.43
C VAL A 419 -22.69 -4.17 -1.14
N ALA A 420 -21.53 -4.58 -0.64
CA ALA A 420 -20.39 -3.70 -0.44
C ALA A 420 -19.42 -3.80 -1.63
N VAL A 421 -18.98 -2.66 -2.17
CA VAL A 421 -17.95 -2.54 -3.22
C VAL A 421 -16.89 -1.54 -2.77
N ALA A 422 -15.67 -1.61 -3.31
CA ALA A 422 -14.64 -0.65 -2.97
C ALA A 422 -14.69 0.56 -3.92
N PRO A 423 -14.78 1.81 -3.38
CA PRO A 423 -14.77 3.02 -4.19
C PRO A 423 -13.41 3.24 -4.87
N GLY A 424 -13.42 3.62 -6.13
CA GLY A 424 -12.21 3.84 -6.92
C GLY A 424 -11.36 5.00 -6.42
N VAL A 425 -11.98 6.02 -5.82
CA VAL A 425 -11.27 7.16 -5.22
C VAL A 425 -10.25 6.73 -4.14
N GLY A 426 -10.47 5.58 -3.49
CA GLY A 426 -9.53 5.02 -2.52
C GLY A 426 -8.23 4.50 -3.15
N PHE A 427 -8.15 4.39 -4.48
CA PHE A 427 -6.96 3.95 -5.22
C PHE A 427 -6.27 5.09 -5.97
N GLY A 428 -6.77 6.33 -5.83
CA GLY A 428 -6.25 7.55 -6.44
C GLY A 428 -7.35 8.55 -6.74
N LYS A 429 -7.07 9.85 -6.57
CA LYS A 429 -8.06 10.92 -6.74
C LYS A 429 -8.70 10.93 -8.16
N GLY A 430 -7.96 10.46 -9.18
CA GLY A 430 -8.43 10.42 -10.58
C GLY A 430 -9.46 9.33 -10.89
N TYR A 431 -9.77 8.44 -9.94
CA TYR A 431 -10.62 7.26 -10.18
C TYR A 431 -11.95 7.30 -9.41
N SER A 432 -12.47 8.50 -9.16
CA SER A 432 -13.73 8.70 -8.40
C SER A 432 -14.96 8.06 -9.05
N ASN A 433 -14.94 7.83 -10.36
CA ASN A 433 -16.01 7.15 -11.11
C ASN A 433 -15.78 5.64 -11.33
N PHE A 434 -14.81 5.06 -10.61
CA PHE A 434 -14.52 3.63 -10.66
C PHE A 434 -15.01 2.91 -9.40
N LEU A 435 -15.22 1.60 -9.56
CA LEU A 435 -15.46 0.65 -8.47
C LEU A 435 -14.48 -0.52 -8.61
N ARG A 436 -13.94 -1.00 -7.47
CA ARG A 436 -13.26 -2.30 -7.45
C ARG A 436 -14.20 -3.37 -6.92
N ILE A 437 -14.31 -4.48 -7.66
CA ILE A 437 -15.16 -5.62 -7.36
C ILE A 437 -14.29 -6.87 -7.21
N SER A 438 -14.40 -7.57 -6.09
CA SER A 438 -13.61 -8.75 -5.76
C SER A 438 -14.27 -10.04 -6.27
N ALA A 439 -13.45 -10.97 -6.79
CA ALA A 439 -13.84 -12.33 -7.18
C ALA A 439 -13.70 -13.35 -6.03
N CYS A 440 -13.56 -12.91 -4.79
CA CYS A 440 -13.26 -13.79 -3.66
C CYS A 440 -14.45 -14.62 -3.17
N GLN A 441 -15.68 -14.29 -3.57
CA GLN A 441 -16.90 -14.99 -3.14
C GLN A 441 -17.24 -16.19 -4.06
N PRO A 442 -18.02 -17.19 -3.59
CA PRO A 442 -18.55 -18.25 -4.43
C PRO A 442 -19.39 -17.71 -5.59
N ILE A 443 -19.44 -18.42 -6.73
CA ILE A 443 -20.15 -17.97 -7.95
C ILE A 443 -21.62 -17.63 -7.65
N GLY A 444 -22.33 -18.43 -6.85
CA GLY A 444 -23.72 -18.11 -6.52
C GLY A 444 -23.91 -16.85 -5.66
N VAL A 445 -22.92 -16.45 -4.87
CA VAL A 445 -22.90 -15.20 -4.11
C VAL A 445 -22.53 -14.05 -5.04
N LEU A 446 -21.52 -14.25 -5.91
CA LEU A 446 -21.13 -13.29 -6.95
C LEU A 446 -22.32 -12.96 -7.86
N GLN A 447 -23.08 -13.98 -8.31
CA GLN A 447 -24.27 -13.79 -9.13
C GLN A 447 -25.25 -12.83 -8.46
N LYS A 448 -25.63 -13.09 -7.21
CA LYS A 448 -26.56 -12.25 -6.45
C LYS A 448 -26.04 -10.82 -6.28
N GLY A 449 -24.76 -10.66 -5.96
CA GLY A 449 -24.14 -9.34 -5.80
C GLY A 449 -24.12 -8.56 -7.12
N LEU A 450 -23.81 -9.23 -8.23
CA LEU A 450 -23.80 -8.63 -9.57
C LEU A 450 -25.21 -8.32 -10.09
N ASP A 451 -26.23 -9.11 -9.76
CA ASP A 451 -27.62 -8.82 -10.13
C ASP A 451 -28.12 -7.54 -9.43
N ILE A 452 -27.75 -7.35 -8.15
CA ILE A 452 -28.04 -6.11 -7.42
C ILE A 452 -27.28 -4.93 -8.03
N LEU A 453 -25.99 -5.11 -8.35
CA LEU A 453 -25.17 -4.09 -9.01
C LEU A 453 -25.80 -3.66 -10.33
N ASP A 454 -26.19 -4.61 -11.21
CA ASP A 454 -26.82 -4.33 -12.50
C ASP A 454 -28.11 -3.51 -12.34
N SER A 455 -28.98 -3.95 -11.41
CA SER A 455 -30.21 -3.22 -11.08
C SER A 455 -29.95 -1.77 -10.66
N VAL A 456 -28.93 -1.53 -9.82
CA VAL A 456 -28.60 -0.18 -9.32
C VAL A 456 -27.97 0.69 -10.41
N VAL A 457 -27.12 0.11 -11.25
CA VAL A 457 -26.44 0.85 -12.33
C VAL A 457 -27.41 1.23 -13.46
N ARG A 458 -28.37 0.37 -13.82
CA ARG A 458 -29.36 0.65 -14.86
C ARG A 458 -30.44 1.65 -14.43
N ASN A 459 -30.75 1.71 -13.14
CA ASN A 459 -31.76 2.63 -12.58
C ASN A 459 -31.19 4.00 -12.19
N ARG A 460 -29.97 4.30 -12.63
CA ARG A 460 -29.27 5.58 -12.46
C ARG A 460 -29.59 6.56 -13.65
#